data_8ea120fdc53054e25bb910ff351f6555
#
_entry.id   8ea120fdc53054e25bb910ff351f6555
#
_cell.length_a   1.000
_cell.length_b   1.000
_cell.length_c   1.000
_cell.angle_alpha   90.00
_cell.angle_beta   90.00
_cell.angle_gamma   90.00
#
_symmetry.space_group_name_H-M   'P 1'
#
loop_
_entity.id
_entity.type
_entity.pdbx_description
1 polymer ?
#
loop_
_entity_poly.entity_id
_entity_poly.type
_entity_poly.pdbx_seq_one_letter_code
_entity_poly.pdbx_strand_id
1 'polypeptide(L)'
;MTVLATPDQLGAARAARAAIRAGHSAPTSGVAVGLTQANLISVPADWAFETLLFAQRNPKPCPVLEVIEAGQVESRLAPGSDIRTDIGRYRIWRDGELVDEVTDATAAWAEHPDLVSFLIGCSFTFESGLVQAGIPIRHQELGRNVPMYRTGIDCTPAGRLSGEMVVSMRPIPADRVADAVQISGRTPAVHGAPVHIGDPASLGIADLAHPDFGDAPEVREGEIPVFWACGVTPQAAIMASKPPFAITHAPGYMFITDVPDAEYLV
;
A
#
# COMPACT_ATOMS: atom_id res chain seq x y z
N MET A 1 12.81 8.53 -20.33
CA MET A 1 11.87 9.65 -20.66
C MET A 1 10.86 9.66 -19.53
N THR A 2 10.71 10.78 -18.83
CA THR A 2 9.68 10.92 -17.79
C THR A 2 8.30 10.85 -18.43
N VAL A 3 7.46 9.95 -17.96
CA VAL A 3 6.07 9.84 -18.40
C VAL A 3 5.26 10.89 -17.67
N LEU A 4 4.53 11.73 -18.39
CA LEU A 4 3.69 12.76 -17.77
C LEU A 4 2.23 12.29 -17.70
N ALA A 5 1.59 12.56 -16.56
CA ALA A 5 0.16 12.36 -16.42
C ALA A 5 -0.62 13.30 -17.35
N THR A 6 -1.73 12.80 -17.89
CA THR A 6 -2.63 13.63 -18.69
C THR A 6 -3.38 14.65 -17.81
N PRO A 7 -3.89 15.78 -18.36
CA PRO A 7 -4.72 16.71 -17.61
C PRO A 7 -5.92 16.04 -16.92
N ASP A 8 -6.56 15.08 -17.58
CA ASP A 8 -7.72 14.35 -17.04
C ASP A 8 -7.32 13.47 -15.84
N GLN A 9 -6.18 12.77 -15.93
CA GLN A 9 -5.64 11.99 -14.80
C GLN A 9 -5.33 12.88 -13.61
N LEU A 10 -4.62 14.01 -13.83
CA LEU A 10 -4.33 14.97 -12.77
C LEU A 10 -5.60 15.56 -12.16
N GLY A 11 -6.61 15.85 -13.00
CA GLY A 11 -7.94 16.29 -12.56
C GLY A 11 -8.60 15.27 -11.65
N ALA A 12 -8.56 13.98 -12.02
CA ALA A 12 -9.13 12.88 -11.23
C ALA A 12 -8.42 12.72 -9.87
N ALA A 13 -7.07 12.76 -9.84
CA ALA A 13 -6.31 12.67 -8.59
C ALA A 13 -6.63 13.82 -7.63
N ARG A 14 -6.62 15.06 -8.14
CA ARG A 14 -6.94 16.25 -7.34
C ARG A 14 -8.37 16.24 -6.82
N ALA A 15 -9.34 15.82 -7.65
CA ALA A 15 -10.73 15.67 -7.24
C ALA A 15 -10.89 14.62 -6.15
N ALA A 16 -10.18 13.48 -6.27
CA ALA A 16 -10.21 12.42 -5.26
C ALA A 16 -9.64 12.93 -3.91
N ARG A 17 -8.45 13.57 -3.91
CA ARG A 17 -7.89 14.18 -2.68
C ARG A 17 -8.80 15.26 -2.10
N ALA A 18 -9.41 16.10 -2.93
CA ALA A 18 -10.37 17.11 -2.47
C ALA A 18 -11.62 16.49 -1.83
N ALA A 19 -12.15 15.40 -2.41
CA ALA A 19 -13.27 14.67 -1.82
C ALA A 19 -12.89 14.03 -0.47
N ILE A 20 -11.67 13.50 -0.35
CA ILE A 20 -11.15 12.95 0.90
C ILE A 20 -11.08 14.04 1.97
N ARG A 21 -10.50 15.21 1.68
CA ARG A 21 -10.49 16.36 2.60
C ARG A 21 -11.89 16.80 3.02
N ALA A 22 -12.88 16.61 2.15
CA ALA A 22 -14.29 16.89 2.43
C ALA A 22 -15.00 15.77 3.23
N GLY A 23 -14.27 14.73 3.68
CA GLY A 23 -14.78 13.64 4.52
C GLY A 23 -15.15 12.36 3.77
N HIS A 24 -14.87 12.25 2.46
CA HIS A 24 -15.06 10.98 1.76
C HIS A 24 -14.05 9.94 2.25
N SER A 25 -14.54 8.80 2.75
CA SER A 25 -13.70 7.73 3.28
C SER A 25 -14.13 6.38 2.68
N ALA A 26 -13.39 5.92 1.68
CA ALA A 26 -13.60 4.63 1.02
C ALA A 26 -12.25 4.06 0.57
N PRO A 27 -12.14 2.73 0.36
CA PRO A 27 -10.98 2.11 -0.29
C PRO A 27 -10.71 2.74 -1.66
N THR A 28 -9.43 2.87 -2.02
CA THR A 28 -9.00 3.63 -3.20
C THR A 28 -8.66 2.77 -4.41
N SER A 29 -8.81 1.45 -4.34
CA SER A 29 -8.64 0.58 -5.52
C SER A 29 -9.61 1.01 -6.64
N GLY A 30 -9.09 1.19 -7.85
CA GLY A 30 -9.85 1.69 -9.00
C GLY A 30 -10.13 3.20 -9.01
N VAL A 31 -9.64 3.96 -8.00
CA VAL A 31 -9.73 5.43 -7.98
C VAL A 31 -8.52 6.03 -8.70
N ALA A 32 -8.73 7.10 -9.50
CA ALA A 32 -7.68 7.78 -10.28
C ALA A 32 -6.84 6.79 -11.10
N VAL A 33 -7.52 5.95 -11.90
CA VAL A 33 -6.91 4.87 -12.69
C VAL A 33 -5.75 5.38 -13.55
N GLY A 34 -4.62 4.65 -13.51
CA GLY A 34 -3.41 4.99 -14.24
C GLY A 34 -2.49 5.95 -13.48
N LEU A 35 -2.83 6.32 -12.25
CA LEU A 35 -1.97 7.06 -11.35
C LEU A 35 -1.58 6.22 -10.13
N THR A 36 -0.31 6.33 -9.76
CA THR A 36 0.29 5.58 -8.67
C THR A 36 -0.32 5.95 -7.33
N GLN A 37 -0.58 4.94 -6.52
CA GLN A 37 -1.02 5.09 -5.15
C GLN A 37 0.08 4.63 -4.18
N ALA A 38 0.14 5.24 -3.01
CA ALA A 38 1.18 4.96 -2.02
C ALA A 38 0.60 4.65 -0.65
N ASN A 39 1.26 3.72 0.03
CA ASN A 39 1.07 3.47 1.46
C ASN A 39 1.80 4.55 2.26
N LEU A 40 1.24 4.99 3.38
CA LEU A 40 1.89 5.92 4.30
C LEU A 40 2.34 5.19 5.55
N ILE A 41 3.58 5.46 5.98
CA ILE A 41 4.07 5.21 7.33
C ILE A 41 4.85 6.42 7.81
N SER A 42 4.54 6.93 9.00
CA SER A 42 5.24 8.04 9.65
C SER A 42 5.69 7.61 11.04
N VAL A 43 6.95 7.84 11.35
CA VAL A 43 7.59 7.46 12.60
C VAL A 43 8.41 8.62 13.16
N PRO A 44 8.69 8.66 14.47
CA PRO A 44 9.59 9.65 15.06
C PRO A 44 10.97 9.63 14.38
N ALA A 45 11.64 10.78 14.35
CA ALA A 45 12.91 10.96 13.64
C ALA A 45 14.01 9.97 14.08
N ASP A 46 14.02 9.56 15.36
CA ASP A 46 14.96 8.58 15.89
C ASP A 46 14.70 7.14 15.41
N TRP A 47 13.54 6.87 14.79
CA TRP A 47 13.19 5.60 14.13
C TRP A 47 13.36 5.66 12.61
N ALA A 48 13.51 6.83 12.03
CA ALA A 48 13.48 7.03 10.58
C ALA A 48 14.59 6.28 9.84
N PHE A 49 15.83 6.30 10.37
CA PHE A 49 16.94 5.60 9.74
C PHE A 49 16.73 4.08 9.72
N GLU A 50 16.25 3.51 10.82
CA GLU A 50 15.97 2.07 10.88
C GLU A 50 14.80 1.67 9.98
N THR A 51 13.78 2.54 9.85
CA THR A 51 12.66 2.36 8.91
C THR A 51 13.15 2.37 7.47
N LEU A 52 14.01 3.32 7.10
CA LEU A 52 14.61 3.35 5.77
C LEU A 52 15.46 2.10 5.51
N LEU A 53 16.27 1.69 6.48
CA LEU A 53 17.11 0.50 6.37
C LEU A 53 16.28 -0.78 6.27
N PHE A 54 15.17 -0.86 7.03
CA PHE A 54 14.22 -1.96 6.92
C PHE A 54 13.61 -2.04 5.51
N ALA A 55 13.16 -0.91 4.98
CA ALA A 55 12.63 -0.85 3.62
C ALA A 55 13.68 -1.23 2.57
N GLN A 56 14.93 -0.74 2.71
CA GLN A 56 16.04 -1.07 1.82
C GLN A 56 16.40 -2.57 1.83
N ARG A 57 16.30 -3.22 3.00
CA ARG A 57 16.55 -4.66 3.14
C ARG A 57 15.39 -5.51 2.63
N ASN A 58 14.20 -4.94 2.57
CA ASN A 58 12.96 -5.60 2.14
C ASN A 58 12.28 -4.82 1.00
N PRO A 59 12.99 -4.61 -0.14
CA PRO A 59 12.51 -3.70 -1.19
C PRO A 59 11.24 -4.19 -1.88
N LYS A 60 10.94 -5.50 -1.84
CA LYS A 60 9.76 -6.05 -2.47
C LYS A 60 8.47 -5.71 -1.71
N PRO A 61 8.33 -5.92 -0.39
CA PRO A 61 7.18 -5.48 0.37
C PRO A 61 7.21 -3.98 0.74
N CYS A 62 8.37 -3.34 0.73
CA CYS A 62 8.55 -1.96 1.19
C CYS A 62 9.26 -1.07 0.15
N PRO A 63 8.79 -1.00 -1.11
CA PRO A 63 9.42 -0.16 -2.13
C PRO A 63 9.18 1.33 -1.82
N VAL A 64 10.22 2.03 -1.36
CA VAL A 64 10.12 3.46 -0.99
C VAL A 64 10.03 4.30 -2.26
N LEU A 65 8.97 5.08 -2.39
CA LEU A 65 8.78 6.05 -3.47
C LEU A 65 9.27 7.45 -3.06
N GLU A 66 9.04 7.83 -1.80
CA GLU A 66 9.47 9.12 -1.25
C GLU A 66 9.69 9.02 0.26
N VAL A 67 10.66 9.80 0.75
CA VAL A 67 10.82 10.11 2.17
C VAL A 67 10.55 11.59 2.35
N ILE A 68 9.62 11.93 3.24
CA ILE A 68 9.21 13.29 3.57
C ILE A 68 9.81 13.61 4.94
N GLU A 69 10.65 14.65 5.00
CA GLU A 69 11.39 15.03 6.19
C GLU A 69 10.47 15.60 7.28
N ALA A 70 10.93 15.56 8.51
CA ALA A 70 10.22 16.14 9.65
C ALA A 70 9.83 17.61 9.39
N GLY A 71 8.60 17.96 9.78
CA GLY A 71 8.04 19.28 9.55
C GLY A 71 7.48 19.54 8.13
N GLN A 72 7.71 18.61 7.19
CA GLN A 72 7.11 18.65 5.85
C GLN A 72 5.85 17.77 5.80
N VAL A 73 4.85 18.22 5.06
CA VAL A 73 3.57 17.51 4.92
C VAL A 73 3.10 17.40 3.46
N GLU A 74 3.79 18.09 2.55
CA GLU A 74 3.52 18.03 1.12
C GLU A 74 4.41 16.96 0.46
N SER A 75 3.83 16.15 -0.41
CA SER A 75 4.55 15.17 -1.21
C SER A 75 4.96 15.76 -2.56
N ARG A 76 6.22 15.53 -2.97
CA ARG A 76 6.68 15.87 -4.33
C ARG A 76 5.97 15.03 -5.41
N LEU A 77 5.43 13.86 -5.04
CA LEU A 77 4.66 13.00 -5.95
C LEU A 77 3.24 13.53 -6.19
N ALA A 78 2.80 14.54 -5.41
CA ALA A 78 1.49 15.16 -5.52
C ALA A 78 1.55 16.63 -5.06
N PRO A 79 2.04 17.56 -5.89
CA PRO A 79 2.15 18.96 -5.53
C PRO A 79 0.81 19.57 -5.08
N GLY A 80 0.84 20.31 -3.96
CA GLY A 80 -0.36 20.87 -3.30
C GLY A 80 -1.12 19.88 -2.42
N SER A 81 -0.54 18.70 -2.15
CA SER A 81 -1.10 17.70 -1.22
C SER A 81 -0.76 18.02 0.24
N ASP A 82 -1.51 17.39 1.14
CA ASP A 82 -1.21 17.32 2.57
C ASP A 82 -1.39 15.87 3.04
N ILE A 83 -0.30 15.19 3.38
CA ILE A 83 -0.32 13.79 3.79
C ILE A 83 -1.10 13.53 5.09
N ARG A 84 -1.50 14.57 5.82
CA ARG A 84 -2.28 14.49 7.06
C ARG A 84 -3.79 14.42 6.80
N THR A 85 -4.25 14.86 5.60
CA THR A 85 -5.67 15.01 5.27
C THR A 85 -6.07 14.38 3.94
N ASP A 86 -5.10 13.97 3.09
CA ASP A 86 -5.33 13.45 1.74
C ASP A 86 -5.43 11.91 1.67
N ILE A 87 -5.54 11.25 2.81
CA ILE A 87 -5.79 9.82 2.95
C ILE A 87 -7.13 9.64 3.67
N GLY A 88 -8.02 8.82 3.11
CA GLY A 88 -9.39 8.69 3.60
C GLY A 88 -9.53 8.08 5.01
N ARG A 89 -8.48 7.42 5.50
CA ARG A 89 -8.43 6.87 6.86
C ARG A 89 -7.01 6.60 7.30
N TYR A 90 -6.68 7.05 8.52
CA TYR A 90 -5.39 6.87 9.19
C TYR A 90 -5.54 5.97 10.40
N ARG A 91 -4.45 5.30 10.77
CA ARG A 91 -4.27 4.54 12.00
C ARG A 91 -3.22 5.20 12.87
N ILE A 92 -3.57 5.45 14.12
CA ILE A 92 -2.68 6.02 15.13
C ILE A 92 -2.21 4.89 16.03
N TRP A 93 -0.90 4.75 16.17
CA TRP A 93 -0.25 3.69 16.93
C TRP A 93 0.51 4.27 18.12
N ARG A 94 0.40 3.64 19.28
CA ARG A 94 1.24 3.91 20.44
C ARG A 94 1.77 2.59 20.98
N ASP A 95 3.09 2.50 21.15
CA ASP A 95 3.77 1.28 21.62
C ASP A 95 3.38 0.00 20.82
N GLY A 96 3.16 0.18 19.51
CA GLY A 96 2.75 -0.89 18.58
C GLY A 96 1.27 -1.29 18.64
N GLU A 97 0.47 -0.64 19.47
CA GLU A 97 -0.97 -0.88 19.58
C GLU A 97 -1.76 0.18 18.80
N LEU A 98 -2.80 -0.25 18.09
CA LEU A 98 -3.72 0.65 17.41
C LEU A 98 -4.62 1.34 18.46
N VAL A 99 -4.46 2.65 18.60
CA VAL A 99 -5.21 3.43 19.61
C VAL A 99 -6.34 4.25 19.01
N ASP A 100 -6.27 4.58 17.71
CA ASP A 100 -7.33 5.34 17.04
C ASP A 100 -7.31 5.13 15.52
N GLU A 101 -8.48 5.31 14.88
CA GLU A 101 -8.63 5.45 13.43
C GLU A 101 -9.35 6.77 13.12
N VAL A 102 -8.70 7.63 12.34
CA VAL A 102 -9.20 8.98 12.04
C VAL A 102 -9.21 9.25 10.53
N THR A 103 -10.03 10.21 10.09
CA THR A 103 -10.05 10.71 8.69
C THR A 103 -9.20 11.96 8.50
N ASP A 104 -8.77 12.58 9.60
CA ASP A 104 -7.86 13.75 9.64
C ASP A 104 -6.84 13.49 10.74
N ALA A 105 -5.57 13.40 10.38
CA ALA A 105 -4.46 13.12 11.30
C ALA A 105 -3.73 14.39 11.78
N THR A 106 -4.22 15.59 11.44
CA THR A 106 -3.55 16.87 11.75
C THR A 106 -3.25 17.02 13.24
N ALA A 107 -4.21 16.64 14.12
CA ALA A 107 -4.04 16.71 15.57
C ALA A 107 -2.93 15.79 16.06
N ALA A 108 -2.93 14.52 15.59
CA ALA A 108 -1.91 13.54 15.95
C ALA A 108 -0.51 13.95 15.45
N TRP A 109 -0.43 14.58 14.26
CA TRP A 109 0.82 15.14 13.74
C TRP A 109 1.34 16.32 14.58
N ALA A 110 0.44 17.17 15.08
CA ALA A 110 0.82 18.31 15.91
C ALA A 110 1.44 17.89 17.26
N GLU A 111 1.06 16.73 17.79
CA GLU A 111 1.67 16.17 19.00
C GLU A 111 3.11 15.64 18.75
N HIS A 112 3.46 15.34 17.49
CA HIS A 112 4.73 14.74 17.10
C HIS A 112 5.33 15.48 15.89
N PRO A 113 5.87 16.69 16.07
CA PRO A 113 6.37 17.52 14.95
C PRO A 113 7.64 16.98 14.29
N ASP A 114 8.26 15.98 14.89
CA ASP A 114 9.48 15.30 14.42
C ASP A 114 9.21 14.08 13.54
N LEU A 115 7.96 13.84 13.13
CA LEU A 115 7.63 12.69 12.28
C LEU A 115 8.29 12.79 10.91
N VAL A 116 8.99 11.71 10.53
CA VAL A 116 9.47 11.45 9.19
C VAL A 116 8.53 10.46 8.52
N SER A 117 8.09 10.77 7.31
CA SER A 117 7.09 9.99 6.60
C SER A 117 7.68 9.29 5.38
N PHE A 118 7.22 8.06 5.13
CA PHE A 118 7.62 7.25 4.00
C PHE A 118 6.36 6.95 3.16
N LEU A 119 6.45 7.25 1.87
CA LEU A 119 5.48 6.79 0.89
C LEU A 119 6.04 5.51 0.25
N ILE A 120 5.31 4.41 0.45
CA ILE A 120 5.67 3.08 -0.02
C ILE A 120 4.75 2.72 -1.19
N GLY A 121 5.29 2.16 -2.26
CA GLY A 121 4.52 1.74 -3.43
C GLY A 121 3.38 0.79 -3.07
N CYS A 122 2.32 0.81 -3.87
CA CYS A 122 1.13 0.01 -3.66
C CYS A 122 0.83 -0.90 -4.86
N SER A 123 0.34 -2.09 -4.57
CA SER A 123 -0.07 -3.06 -5.58
C SER A 123 -1.26 -2.60 -6.45
N PHE A 124 -2.03 -1.60 -6.02
CA PHE A 124 -3.10 -1.01 -6.85
C PHE A 124 -2.56 -0.39 -8.12
N THR A 125 -1.31 0.05 -8.12
CA THR A 125 -0.63 0.62 -9.29
C THR A 125 -0.55 -0.34 -10.47
N PHE A 126 -0.28 -1.64 -10.25
CA PHE A 126 -0.24 -2.60 -11.37
C PHE A 126 -1.63 -3.14 -11.76
N GLU A 127 -2.67 -2.91 -10.95
CA GLU A 127 -4.03 -3.40 -11.26
C GLU A 127 -4.57 -2.80 -12.56
N SER A 128 -4.25 -1.55 -12.86
CA SER A 128 -4.64 -0.91 -14.12
C SER A 128 -4.13 -1.70 -15.34
N GLY A 129 -2.90 -2.21 -15.29
CA GLY A 129 -2.33 -3.06 -16.34
C GLY A 129 -3.02 -4.43 -16.44
N LEU A 130 -3.41 -5.03 -15.33
CA LEU A 130 -4.16 -6.29 -15.31
C LEU A 130 -5.55 -6.10 -15.94
N VAL A 131 -6.27 -5.05 -15.54
CA VAL A 131 -7.59 -4.73 -16.11
C VAL A 131 -7.52 -4.46 -17.61
N GLN A 132 -6.53 -3.68 -18.07
CA GLN A 132 -6.32 -3.41 -19.51
C GLN A 132 -6.04 -4.69 -20.30
N ALA A 133 -5.39 -5.68 -19.70
CA ALA A 133 -5.17 -6.99 -20.30
C ALA A 133 -6.40 -7.93 -20.20
N GLY A 134 -7.52 -7.45 -19.67
CA GLY A 134 -8.75 -8.24 -19.50
C GLY A 134 -8.69 -9.25 -18.35
N ILE A 135 -7.78 -9.06 -17.39
CA ILE A 135 -7.70 -9.89 -16.16
C ILE A 135 -8.61 -9.26 -15.11
N PRO A 136 -9.61 -10.00 -14.59
CA PRO A 136 -10.56 -9.46 -13.62
C PRO A 136 -9.88 -9.13 -12.29
N ILE A 137 -10.26 -8.01 -11.69
CA ILE A 137 -9.87 -7.65 -10.32
C ILE A 137 -11.09 -7.80 -9.43
N ARG A 138 -11.21 -8.97 -8.81
CA ARG A 138 -12.42 -9.43 -8.11
C ARG A 138 -12.92 -8.48 -7.02
N HIS A 139 -12.02 -7.94 -6.21
CA HIS A 139 -12.41 -7.02 -5.16
C HIS A 139 -12.97 -5.69 -5.71
N GLN A 140 -12.48 -5.20 -6.87
CA GLN A 140 -13.06 -4.02 -7.53
C GLN A 140 -14.46 -4.34 -8.07
N GLU A 141 -14.66 -5.50 -8.72
CA GLU A 141 -15.97 -5.92 -9.23
C GLU A 141 -17.03 -6.03 -8.14
N LEU A 142 -16.61 -6.43 -6.93
CA LEU A 142 -17.49 -6.63 -5.79
C LEU A 142 -17.63 -5.37 -4.90
N GLY A 143 -16.90 -4.28 -5.18
CA GLY A 143 -16.86 -3.11 -4.33
C GLY A 143 -16.30 -3.39 -2.94
N ARG A 144 -15.33 -4.30 -2.84
CA ARG A 144 -14.66 -4.73 -1.60
C ARG A 144 -13.23 -4.24 -1.53
N ASN A 145 -12.65 -4.26 -0.34
CA ASN A 145 -11.22 -4.05 -0.16
C ASN A 145 -10.45 -5.33 -0.49
N VAL A 146 -9.22 -5.19 -1.02
CA VAL A 146 -8.35 -6.33 -1.33
C VAL A 146 -8.05 -7.15 -0.07
N PRO A 147 -8.14 -8.50 -0.11
CA PRO A 147 -7.75 -9.34 1.03
C PRO A 147 -6.23 -9.33 1.21
N MET A 148 -5.79 -9.16 2.46
CA MET A 148 -4.38 -9.13 2.84
C MET A 148 -4.13 -10.05 4.02
N TYR A 149 -2.98 -10.75 3.99
CA TYR A 149 -2.64 -11.79 4.95
C TYR A 149 -1.22 -11.58 5.47
N ARG A 150 -1.04 -11.75 6.76
CA ARG A 150 0.28 -11.95 7.37
C ARG A 150 0.78 -13.34 6.98
N THR A 151 2.03 -13.41 6.62
CA THR A 151 2.66 -14.69 6.25
C THR A 151 3.59 -15.16 7.36
N GLY A 152 4.02 -16.44 7.29
CA GLY A 152 5.11 -16.93 8.13
C GLY A 152 6.51 -16.60 7.58
N ILE A 153 6.63 -15.62 6.68
CA ILE A 153 7.91 -15.22 6.08
C ILE A 153 8.42 -13.97 6.80
N ASP A 154 9.52 -14.11 7.52
CA ASP A 154 10.16 -12.98 8.18
C ASP A 154 10.80 -12.03 7.19
N CYS A 155 10.59 -10.73 7.39
CA CYS A 155 11.38 -9.69 6.78
C CYS A 155 12.78 -9.63 7.39
N THR A 156 13.78 -9.21 6.60
CA THR A 156 15.13 -8.96 7.10
C THR A 156 15.11 -7.80 8.10
N PRO A 157 15.46 -8.00 9.36
CA PRO A 157 15.35 -6.96 10.39
C PRO A 157 16.36 -5.82 10.19
N ALA A 158 16.03 -4.65 10.74
CA ALA A 158 16.89 -3.47 10.73
C ALA A 158 16.80 -2.73 12.07
N GLY A 159 17.85 -2.79 12.87
CA GLY A 159 17.86 -2.22 14.22
C GLY A 159 16.72 -2.78 15.07
N ARG A 160 15.85 -1.88 15.54
CA ARG A 160 14.65 -2.24 16.33
C ARG A 160 13.50 -2.79 15.48
N LEU A 161 13.52 -2.58 14.15
CA LEU A 161 12.43 -3.01 13.27
C LEU A 161 12.59 -4.46 12.83
N SER A 162 11.51 -5.22 13.01
CA SER A 162 11.34 -6.59 12.54
C SER A 162 9.85 -6.86 12.30
N GLY A 163 9.53 -7.92 11.59
CA GLY A 163 8.14 -8.34 11.34
C GLY A 163 8.02 -9.27 10.16
N GLU A 164 6.85 -9.85 10.02
CA GLU A 164 6.50 -10.75 8.93
C GLU A 164 6.06 -9.95 7.70
N MET A 165 6.31 -10.53 6.51
CA MET A 165 5.79 -9.98 5.27
C MET A 165 4.27 -10.12 5.23
N VAL A 166 3.58 -9.07 4.81
CA VAL A 166 2.17 -9.09 4.45
C VAL A 166 2.06 -9.27 2.93
N VAL A 167 1.10 -10.07 2.51
CA VAL A 167 0.77 -10.24 1.08
C VAL A 167 -0.68 -9.82 0.82
N SER A 168 -0.93 -9.28 -0.37
CA SER A 168 -2.29 -9.10 -0.90
C SER A 168 -2.59 -10.18 -1.92
N MET A 169 -3.81 -10.72 -1.94
CA MET A 169 -4.19 -11.81 -2.82
C MET A 169 -5.22 -11.36 -3.86
N ARG A 170 -5.06 -11.88 -5.07
CA ARG A 170 -6.09 -11.79 -6.11
C ARG A 170 -6.32 -13.17 -6.70
N PRO A 171 -7.60 -13.60 -6.82
CA PRO A 171 -7.94 -14.79 -7.60
C PRO A 171 -7.78 -14.45 -9.08
N ILE A 172 -6.97 -15.21 -9.78
CA ILE A 172 -6.64 -15.02 -11.21
C ILE A 172 -7.08 -16.27 -11.98
N PRO A 173 -7.79 -16.13 -13.11
CA PRO A 173 -8.08 -17.27 -13.99
C PRO A 173 -6.80 -18.04 -14.33
N ALA A 174 -6.84 -19.37 -14.26
CA ALA A 174 -5.65 -20.21 -14.35
C ALA A 174 -4.85 -20.01 -15.65
N ASP A 175 -5.53 -19.75 -16.77
CA ASP A 175 -4.95 -19.47 -18.07
C ASP A 175 -4.35 -18.06 -18.20
N ARG A 176 -4.63 -17.16 -17.23
CA ARG A 176 -4.15 -15.78 -17.21
C ARG A 176 -3.06 -15.52 -16.16
N VAL A 177 -2.69 -16.52 -15.38
CA VAL A 177 -1.67 -16.37 -14.32
C VAL A 177 -0.32 -15.92 -14.89
N ALA A 178 0.11 -16.49 -16.02
CA ALA A 178 1.38 -16.10 -16.64
C ALA A 178 1.38 -14.63 -17.08
N ASP A 179 0.27 -14.15 -17.64
CA ASP A 179 0.10 -12.76 -18.03
C ASP A 179 0.16 -11.84 -16.80
N ALA A 180 -0.54 -12.21 -15.72
CA ALA A 180 -0.53 -11.43 -14.48
C ALA A 180 0.87 -11.31 -13.88
N VAL A 181 1.67 -12.38 -13.92
CA VAL A 181 3.08 -12.38 -13.48
C VAL A 181 3.92 -11.44 -14.34
N GLN A 182 3.79 -11.51 -15.66
CA GLN A 182 4.56 -10.68 -16.60
C GLN A 182 4.20 -9.20 -16.49
N ILE A 183 2.90 -8.89 -16.39
CA ILE A 183 2.41 -7.51 -16.30
C ILE A 183 2.91 -6.88 -15.00
N SER A 184 2.65 -7.49 -13.85
CA SER A 184 3.07 -6.95 -12.56
C SER A 184 4.58 -6.97 -12.38
N GLY A 185 5.27 -7.95 -12.98
CA GLY A 185 6.73 -8.06 -12.96
C GLY A 185 7.47 -6.84 -13.54
N ARG A 186 6.80 -6.08 -14.41
CA ARG A 186 7.36 -4.87 -15.01
C ARG A 186 7.30 -3.64 -14.11
N THR A 187 6.76 -3.74 -12.90
CA THR A 187 6.62 -2.63 -11.96
C THR A 187 7.29 -2.92 -10.60
N PRO A 188 8.63 -3.17 -10.56
CA PRO A 188 9.30 -3.58 -9.33
C PRO A 188 9.22 -2.53 -8.20
N ALA A 189 9.10 -1.25 -8.53
CA ALA A 189 8.94 -0.16 -7.56
C ALA A 189 7.56 -0.13 -6.87
N VAL A 190 6.62 -0.99 -7.29
CA VAL A 190 5.30 -1.13 -6.67
C VAL A 190 4.98 -2.62 -6.47
N HIS A 191 5.94 -3.34 -5.87
CA HIS A 191 5.97 -4.75 -5.51
C HIS A 191 6.34 -5.74 -6.63
N GLY A 192 6.21 -5.41 -7.91
CA GLY A 192 6.62 -6.27 -9.02
C GLY A 192 5.83 -7.58 -9.12
N ALA A 193 6.50 -8.64 -9.57
CA ALA A 193 5.89 -9.97 -9.73
C ALA A 193 5.40 -10.57 -8.40
N PRO A 194 4.44 -11.51 -8.42
CA PRO A 194 3.96 -12.21 -7.23
C PRO A 194 5.09 -12.87 -6.45
N VAL A 195 4.86 -13.09 -5.16
CA VAL A 195 5.75 -13.85 -4.27
C VAL A 195 5.34 -15.31 -4.20
N HIS A 196 4.06 -15.63 -4.47
CA HIS A 196 3.53 -16.98 -4.45
C HIS A 196 2.30 -17.14 -5.34
N ILE A 197 2.10 -18.35 -5.86
CA ILE A 197 0.97 -18.74 -6.71
C ILE A 197 0.45 -20.08 -6.21
N GLY A 198 -0.84 -20.18 -5.94
CA GLY A 198 -1.51 -21.41 -5.55
C GLY A 198 -1.71 -21.56 -4.05
N ASP A 199 -1.22 -22.65 -3.46
CA ASP A 199 -1.54 -23.06 -2.09
C ASP A 199 -1.13 -22.01 -1.02
N PRO A 200 -2.10 -21.39 -0.31
CA PRO A 200 -1.82 -20.41 0.74
C PRO A 200 -1.07 -20.99 1.95
N ALA A 201 -1.18 -22.30 2.20
CA ALA A 201 -0.50 -22.94 3.34
C ALA A 201 1.04 -22.82 3.22
N SER A 202 1.58 -22.74 2.00
CA SER A 202 3.01 -22.50 1.74
C SER A 202 3.49 -21.13 2.24
N LEU A 203 2.56 -20.17 2.47
CA LEU A 203 2.83 -18.88 3.06
C LEU A 203 2.50 -18.81 4.56
N GLY A 204 2.04 -19.92 5.16
CA GLY A 204 1.54 -19.96 6.53
C GLY A 204 0.11 -19.41 6.69
N ILE A 205 -0.61 -19.18 5.60
CA ILE A 205 -2.00 -18.72 5.61
C ILE A 205 -2.92 -19.93 5.77
N ALA A 206 -3.62 -20.00 6.91
CA ALA A 206 -4.45 -21.14 7.25
C ALA A 206 -5.82 -21.13 6.54
N ASP A 207 -6.40 -19.97 6.34
CA ASP A 207 -7.74 -19.82 5.77
C ASP A 207 -7.88 -18.49 4.99
N LEU A 208 -8.14 -18.62 3.69
CA LEU A 208 -8.37 -17.46 2.83
C LEU A 208 -9.67 -16.69 3.14
N ALA A 209 -10.65 -17.33 3.77
CA ALA A 209 -11.91 -16.66 4.11
C ALA A 209 -11.75 -15.65 5.27
N HIS A 210 -10.62 -15.68 5.99
CA HIS A 210 -10.35 -14.83 7.15
C HIS A 210 -9.05 -14.03 6.94
N PRO A 211 -9.05 -12.99 6.08
CA PRO A 211 -7.89 -12.13 5.90
C PRO A 211 -7.59 -11.32 7.17
N ASP A 212 -6.31 -11.03 7.43
CA ASP A 212 -5.91 -10.16 8.55
C ASP A 212 -6.32 -8.70 8.31
N PHE A 213 -6.38 -8.27 7.03
CA PHE A 213 -6.83 -6.94 6.62
C PHE A 213 -7.65 -7.05 5.33
N GLY A 214 -8.53 -6.06 5.11
CA GLY A 214 -9.42 -6.05 3.94
C GLY A 214 -10.62 -6.98 4.10
N ASP A 215 -11.24 -7.36 2.99
CA ASP A 215 -12.47 -8.15 2.96
C ASP A 215 -12.20 -9.58 2.49
N ALA A 216 -13.05 -10.51 2.91
CA ALA A 216 -12.97 -11.91 2.48
C ALA A 216 -13.07 -12.03 0.95
N PRO A 217 -12.17 -12.79 0.30
CA PRO A 217 -12.17 -12.96 -1.13
C PRO A 217 -13.30 -13.89 -1.61
N GLU A 218 -13.67 -13.74 -2.88
CA GLU A 218 -14.43 -14.71 -3.63
C GLU A 218 -13.50 -15.36 -4.66
N VAL A 219 -13.17 -16.63 -4.46
CA VAL A 219 -12.37 -17.42 -5.41
C VAL A 219 -13.33 -18.33 -6.16
N ARG A 220 -13.42 -18.18 -7.48
CA ARG A 220 -14.31 -18.96 -8.33
C ARG A 220 -13.62 -20.22 -8.87
N GLU A 221 -14.43 -21.14 -9.36
CA GLU A 221 -13.90 -22.34 -10.05
C GLU A 221 -13.01 -21.92 -11.24
N GLY A 222 -11.84 -22.55 -11.34
CA GLY A 222 -10.85 -22.25 -12.37
C GLY A 222 -9.95 -21.04 -12.06
N GLU A 223 -10.12 -20.36 -10.91
CA GLU A 223 -9.23 -19.30 -10.45
C GLU A 223 -8.18 -19.84 -9.47
N ILE A 224 -6.99 -19.26 -9.54
CA ILE A 224 -5.86 -19.59 -8.68
C ILE A 224 -5.56 -18.38 -7.80
N PRO A 225 -5.41 -18.56 -6.47
CA PRO A 225 -4.92 -17.51 -5.60
C PRO A 225 -3.50 -17.10 -5.97
N VAL A 226 -3.27 -15.82 -6.25
CA VAL A 226 -1.96 -15.25 -6.55
C VAL A 226 -1.66 -14.18 -5.53
N PHE A 227 -0.46 -14.22 -4.95
CA PHE A 227 -0.08 -13.41 -3.80
C PHE A 227 1.07 -12.45 -4.17
N TRP A 228 0.86 -11.17 -3.94
CA TRP A 228 1.86 -10.11 -4.09
C TRP A 228 2.29 -9.59 -2.73
N ALA A 229 3.56 -9.24 -2.58
CA ALA A 229 4.00 -8.47 -1.42
C ALA A 229 3.17 -7.20 -1.28
N CYS A 230 2.92 -6.74 -0.05
CA CYS A 230 2.00 -5.66 0.25
C CYS A 230 2.66 -4.56 1.09
N GLY A 231 2.39 -3.30 0.76
CA GLY A 231 2.84 -2.12 1.50
C GLY A 231 2.20 -1.96 2.89
N VAL A 232 1.35 -2.91 3.32
CA VAL A 232 0.93 -3.05 4.72
C VAL A 232 2.01 -3.73 5.58
N THR A 233 3.03 -4.34 4.98
CA THR A 233 4.17 -4.93 5.71
C THR A 233 4.81 -3.97 6.73
N PRO A 234 5.05 -2.66 6.46
CA PRO A 234 5.50 -1.73 7.48
C PRO A 234 4.58 -1.61 8.69
N GLN A 235 3.25 -1.75 8.52
CA GLN A 235 2.33 -1.75 9.68
C GLN A 235 2.53 -3.00 10.55
N ALA A 236 2.74 -4.18 9.93
CA ALA A 236 3.07 -5.39 10.68
C ALA A 236 4.40 -5.22 11.44
N ALA A 237 5.39 -4.56 10.83
CA ALA A 237 6.64 -4.23 11.49
C ALA A 237 6.44 -3.24 12.68
N ILE A 238 5.58 -2.24 12.56
CA ILE A 238 5.20 -1.34 13.67
C ILE A 238 4.56 -2.12 14.83
N MET A 239 3.60 -2.99 14.51
CA MET A 239 2.96 -3.84 15.54
C MET A 239 3.97 -4.73 16.27
N ALA A 240 4.92 -5.31 15.56
CA ALA A 240 5.94 -6.20 16.12
C ALA A 240 7.02 -5.42 16.91
N SER A 241 7.47 -4.28 16.41
CA SER A 241 8.63 -3.52 16.92
C SER A 241 8.26 -2.47 17.95
N LYS A 242 6.99 -2.10 18.05
CA LYS A 242 6.40 -1.24 19.08
C LYS A 242 7.12 0.11 19.26
N PRO A 243 7.23 0.94 18.19
CA PRO A 243 7.69 2.32 18.37
C PRO A 243 6.76 3.06 19.33
N PRO A 244 7.25 4.08 20.06
CA PRO A 244 6.42 4.83 21.01
C PRO A 244 5.24 5.52 20.32
N PHE A 245 5.43 5.88 19.03
CA PHE A 245 4.37 6.47 18.22
C PHE A 245 4.58 6.14 16.74
N ALA A 246 3.48 5.98 16.00
CA ALA A 246 3.48 5.97 14.53
C ALA A 246 2.10 6.36 13.98
N ILE A 247 2.10 6.86 12.75
CA ILE A 247 0.88 7.06 11.95
C ILE A 247 1.02 6.26 10.67
N THR A 248 -0.02 5.52 10.30
CA THR A 248 -0.09 4.82 9.01
C THR A 248 -1.42 5.13 8.32
N HIS A 249 -1.49 4.90 7.01
CA HIS A 249 -2.79 4.78 6.35
C HIS A 249 -3.54 3.55 6.88
N ALA A 250 -4.86 3.54 6.83
CA ALA A 250 -5.62 2.30 7.03
C ALA A 250 -5.51 1.43 5.75
N PRO A 251 -5.35 0.10 5.85
CA PRO A 251 -5.21 -0.77 4.70
C PRO A 251 -6.32 -0.58 3.66
N GLY A 252 -5.93 -0.32 2.40
CA GLY A 252 -6.84 -0.03 1.29
C GLY A 252 -7.17 1.46 1.09
N TYR A 253 -6.81 2.34 2.02
CA TYR A 253 -7.01 3.79 1.93
C TYR A 253 -5.70 4.49 1.58
N MET A 254 -5.37 4.52 0.30
CA MET A 254 -4.05 4.92 -0.15
C MET A 254 -3.94 6.44 -0.36
N PHE A 255 -2.70 6.95 -0.30
CA PHE A 255 -2.38 8.28 -0.81
C PHE A 255 -2.34 8.25 -2.34
N ILE A 256 -3.13 9.08 -2.99
CA ILE A 256 -3.22 9.18 -4.47
C ILE A 256 -2.22 10.22 -4.95
N THR A 257 -1.27 9.81 -5.80
CA THR A 257 -0.24 10.69 -6.36
C THR A 257 -0.66 11.30 -7.70
N ASP A 258 0.15 12.23 -8.23
CA ASP A 258 0.05 12.78 -9.57
C ASP A 258 0.97 12.04 -10.57
N VAL A 259 1.63 10.94 -10.14
CA VAL A 259 2.61 10.19 -10.93
C VAL A 259 1.92 9.07 -11.69
N PRO A 260 2.07 8.98 -13.03
CA PRO A 260 1.55 7.88 -13.81
C PRO A 260 2.14 6.53 -13.42
N ASP A 261 1.32 5.46 -13.43
CA ASP A 261 1.78 4.09 -13.21
C ASP A 261 2.92 3.71 -14.17
N ALA A 262 2.88 4.25 -15.38
CA ALA A 262 3.86 4.00 -16.43
C ALA A 262 5.28 4.54 -16.11
N GLU A 263 5.43 5.46 -15.15
CA GLU A 263 6.75 5.94 -14.70
C GLU A 263 7.55 4.84 -14.00
N TYR A 264 6.88 3.85 -13.43
CA TYR A 264 7.48 2.72 -12.72
C TYR A 264 7.63 1.44 -13.57
N LEU A 265 7.30 1.51 -14.87
CA LEU A 265 7.52 0.39 -15.78
C LEU A 265 9.00 0.26 -16.16
N VAL A 266 9.50 -0.98 -16.17
CA VAL A 266 10.83 -1.37 -16.65
C VAL A 266 10.72 -2.24 -17.90
#